data_0d43355c8a35295cbb3cf747a049e3fe
#
_entry.id   0d43355c8a35295cbb3cf747a049e3fe
#
_cell.length_a   1.000
_cell.length_b   1.000
_cell.length_c   1.000
_cell.angle_alpha   90.00
_cell.angle_beta   90.00
_cell.angle_gamma   90.00
#
_symmetry.space_group_name_H-M   'P 1'
#
loop_
_entity.id
_entity.type
_entity.pdbx_description
1 polymer ?
#
loop_
_entity_poly.entity_id
_entity_poly.type
_entity_poly.pdbx_seq_one_letter_code
_entity_poly.pdbx_strand_id
1 'polypeptide(L)'
;MNARADIVVLSGWGGRISDRMTIPANPERLVPTIGSINGMRVFTIGEITQPLAVGPAPTPLSSILSLTGYNGTAAANARLAALSAGMDLTDVNELVNESSKVHRDSLRIASSLNNSSETTVNFPTSEIGRQLKQVARLIKNRDVLHMNRQIFFCTVDGFDTHSGQLLGQAALFSQFSQASRAFYDEMAVQGVGDKVTQFTLSDFGRTFGPGGSGANVGSDHAWANHAFVIGGSVLGGDFYGVNTSNGTPFPTLVKNGPDDLDLGSAARGRWIPTTSVEQYANTLASWFGLPAEDRDYVFPNLPNFGMSDLGFMQP
;
A
#
# COMPACT_ATOMS: atom_id res chain seq x y z
N MET A 1 -8.57 6.20 4.95
CA MET A 1 -7.34 6.25 4.15
C MET A 1 -7.32 7.38 3.11
N ASN A 2 -8.35 8.16 2.96
CA ASN A 2 -8.35 9.31 2.06
C ASN A 2 -7.76 10.59 2.68
N ALA A 3 -7.59 10.65 4.00
CA ALA A 3 -7.10 11.82 4.75
C ALA A 3 -7.91 13.11 4.50
N ARG A 4 -9.20 12.99 4.21
CA ARG A 4 -10.15 14.08 4.02
C ARG A 4 -11.42 13.74 4.80
N ALA A 5 -11.72 14.51 5.85
CA ALA A 5 -12.90 14.30 6.68
C ALA A 5 -14.05 15.27 6.33
N ASP A 6 -13.74 16.31 5.59
CA ASP A 6 -14.63 17.43 5.24
C ASP A 6 -15.48 17.18 3.97
N ILE A 7 -14.99 16.32 3.10
CA ILE A 7 -15.69 15.98 1.83
C ILE A 7 -15.55 14.49 1.52
N VAL A 8 -16.47 13.97 0.73
CA VAL A 8 -16.33 12.63 0.14
C VAL A 8 -15.38 12.74 -1.05
N VAL A 9 -14.22 12.11 -0.94
CA VAL A 9 -13.24 12.01 -2.03
C VAL A 9 -13.01 10.56 -2.42
N LEU A 10 -12.79 10.32 -3.70
CA LEU A 10 -12.51 9.02 -4.26
C LEU A 10 -11.01 8.75 -4.38
N SER A 11 -10.15 9.63 -3.85
CA SER A 11 -8.69 9.48 -3.84
C SER A 11 -8.15 9.16 -2.44
N GLY A 12 -7.06 8.40 -2.41
CA GLY A 12 -6.30 8.09 -1.18
C GLY A 12 -4.94 8.79 -1.17
N TRP A 13 -4.33 8.91 0.00
CA TRP A 13 -3.06 9.61 0.12
C TRP A 13 -1.91 8.93 -0.65
N GLY A 14 -1.93 7.59 -0.80
CA GLY A 14 -0.95 6.89 -1.65
C GLY A 14 -1.08 7.27 -3.12
N GLY A 15 -2.33 7.34 -3.63
CA GLY A 15 -2.61 7.80 -4.99
C GLY A 15 -2.24 9.27 -5.20
N ARG A 16 -2.52 10.16 -4.23
CA ARG A 16 -2.12 11.57 -4.31
C ARG A 16 -0.61 11.78 -4.25
N ILE A 17 0.14 10.93 -3.52
CA ILE A 17 1.61 10.92 -3.64
C ILE A 17 2.01 10.54 -5.07
N SER A 18 1.38 9.54 -5.65
CA SER A 18 1.64 9.15 -7.05
C SER A 18 1.37 10.29 -8.04
N ASP A 19 0.31 11.08 -7.83
CA ASP A 19 0.00 12.26 -8.66
C ASP A 19 1.18 13.26 -8.70
N ARG A 20 1.86 13.46 -7.57
CA ARG A 20 2.97 14.41 -7.45
C ARG A 20 4.33 13.81 -7.81
N MET A 21 4.55 12.54 -7.47
CA MET A 21 5.86 11.91 -7.57
C MET A 21 6.10 11.13 -8.86
N THR A 22 5.06 10.82 -9.62
CA THR A 22 5.20 9.94 -10.79
C THR A 22 6.16 10.54 -11.84
N ILE A 23 5.99 11.79 -12.23
CA ILE A 23 6.87 12.44 -13.22
C ILE A 23 8.23 12.80 -12.62
N PRO A 24 8.32 13.50 -11.48
CA PRO A 24 9.61 13.91 -10.94
C PRO A 24 10.53 12.73 -10.55
N ALA A 25 9.96 11.67 -9.97
CA ALA A 25 10.75 10.53 -9.50
C ALA A 25 11.01 9.47 -10.59
N ASN A 26 10.10 9.32 -11.55
CA ASN A 26 10.13 8.27 -12.56
C ASN A 26 9.89 8.85 -13.98
N PRO A 27 10.77 9.69 -14.52
CA PRO A 27 10.55 10.39 -15.79
C PRO A 27 10.39 9.44 -16.98
N GLU A 28 11.12 8.32 -16.98
CA GLU A 28 11.13 7.32 -18.06
C GLU A 28 10.23 6.11 -17.80
N ARG A 29 9.41 6.17 -16.79
CA ARG A 29 8.58 5.08 -16.31
C ARG A 29 7.76 4.40 -17.40
N LEU A 30 7.61 3.10 -17.26
CA LEU A 30 6.65 2.28 -18.04
C LEU A 30 5.32 2.06 -17.31
N VAL A 31 5.30 2.22 -15.98
CA VAL A 31 4.12 1.96 -15.13
C VAL A 31 3.89 3.14 -14.17
N PRO A 32 2.68 3.30 -13.60
CA PRO A 32 2.44 4.28 -12.54
C PRO A 32 3.33 4.01 -11.31
N THR A 33 3.62 5.06 -10.53
CA THR A 33 4.37 4.94 -9.28
C THR A 33 3.66 4.05 -8.26
N ILE A 34 2.34 3.96 -8.34
CA ILE A 34 1.53 3.15 -7.42
C ILE A 34 0.97 1.90 -8.09
N GLY A 35 1.14 0.75 -7.42
CA GLY A 35 0.59 -0.54 -7.82
C GLY A 35 -0.28 -1.15 -6.74
N SER A 36 -1.25 -1.96 -7.13
CA SER A 36 -2.10 -2.72 -6.22
C SER A 36 -2.10 -4.20 -6.60
N ILE A 37 -1.84 -5.06 -5.62
CA ILE A 37 -1.83 -6.51 -5.83
C ILE A 37 -3.22 -7.14 -5.62
N ASN A 38 -4.16 -6.39 -5.08
CA ASN A 38 -5.53 -6.86 -4.80
C ASN A 38 -6.60 -5.89 -5.31
N GLY A 39 -6.57 -5.63 -6.61
CA GLY A 39 -7.52 -4.73 -7.27
C GLY A 39 -7.37 -3.27 -6.87
N MET A 40 -8.25 -2.41 -7.37
CA MET A 40 -8.24 -0.99 -7.07
C MET A 40 -8.84 -0.74 -5.67
N ARG A 41 -8.14 0.06 -4.86
CA ARG A 41 -8.56 0.48 -3.52
C ARG A 41 -8.42 1.98 -3.38
N VAL A 42 -9.25 2.62 -2.55
CA VAL A 42 -9.24 4.08 -2.37
C VAL A 42 -7.83 4.61 -2.05
N PHE A 43 -7.05 3.89 -1.23
CA PHE A 43 -5.66 4.25 -0.94
C PHE A 43 -4.81 4.47 -2.20
N THR A 44 -5.05 3.65 -3.24
CA THR A 44 -4.21 3.64 -4.46
C THR A 44 -4.70 4.57 -5.56
N ILE A 45 -5.88 5.16 -5.42
CA ILE A 45 -6.47 6.04 -6.43
C ILE A 45 -6.02 7.48 -6.15
N GLY A 46 -5.36 8.12 -7.13
CA GLY A 46 -5.08 9.54 -7.13
C GLY A 46 -6.24 10.35 -7.73
N GLU A 47 -6.08 11.66 -7.78
CA GLU A 47 -7.00 12.53 -8.54
C GLU A 47 -6.70 12.49 -10.05
N ILE A 48 -5.46 12.16 -10.38
CA ILE A 48 -4.94 12.07 -11.76
C ILE A 48 -4.47 10.64 -12.06
N THR A 49 -3.74 10.03 -11.13
CA THR A 49 -3.08 8.73 -11.33
C THR A 49 -4.00 7.58 -10.93
N GLN A 50 -4.08 6.57 -11.79
CA GLN A 50 -4.69 5.27 -11.48
C GLN A 50 -3.60 4.25 -11.18
N PRO A 51 -3.83 3.28 -10.27
CA PRO A 51 -2.85 2.26 -9.93
C PRO A 51 -2.69 1.22 -11.04
N LEU A 52 -1.50 0.64 -11.14
CA LEU A 52 -1.31 -0.61 -11.85
C LEU A 52 -1.88 -1.75 -11.01
N ALA A 53 -2.94 -2.39 -11.47
CA ALA A 53 -3.51 -3.57 -10.80
C ALA A 53 -2.82 -4.84 -11.30
N VAL A 54 -2.26 -5.63 -10.37
CA VAL A 54 -1.52 -6.87 -10.66
C VAL A 54 -2.04 -7.99 -9.77
N GLY A 55 -2.31 -9.16 -10.33
CA GLY A 55 -2.68 -10.33 -9.52
C GLY A 55 -1.52 -10.82 -8.65
N PRO A 56 -1.82 -11.49 -7.51
CA PRO A 56 -0.80 -12.08 -6.65
C PRO A 56 -0.05 -13.22 -7.34
N ALA A 57 1.14 -13.56 -6.85
CA ALA A 57 1.86 -14.75 -7.33
C ALA A 57 0.99 -16.01 -7.12
N PRO A 58 1.04 -17.00 -8.04
CA PRO A 58 2.03 -17.17 -9.11
C PRO A 58 1.68 -16.47 -10.44
N THR A 59 0.73 -15.54 -10.49
CA THR A 59 0.38 -14.85 -11.74
C THR A 59 1.64 -14.31 -12.41
N PRO A 60 1.94 -14.68 -13.68
CA PRO A 60 3.11 -14.17 -14.38
C PRO A 60 3.03 -12.64 -14.52
N LEU A 61 4.15 -11.93 -14.36
CA LEU A 61 4.18 -10.49 -14.56
C LEU A 61 3.84 -10.11 -16.01
N SER A 62 4.19 -10.94 -16.97
CA SER A 62 3.83 -10.77 -18.39
C SER A 62 2.33 -10.83 -18.65
N SER A 63 1.53 -11.42 -17.75
CA SER A 63 0.07 -11.47 -17.90
C SER A 63 -0.68 -10.24 -17.36
N ILE A 64 0.03 -9.22 -16.89
CA ILE A 64 -0.56 -7.90 -16.58
C ILE A 64 -1.37 -7.37 -17.76
N LEU A 65 -0.90 -7.67 -18.99
CA LEU A 65 -1.56 -7.34 -20.25
C LEU A 65 -1.41 -8.49 -21.21
N SER A 66 -2.21 -9.55 -21.05
CA SER A 66 -2.18 -10.67 -21.98
C SER A 66 -2.96 -10.36 -23.26
N LEU A 67 -2.28 -10.40 -24.38
CA LEU A 67 -2.92 -10.36 -25.70
C LEU A 67 -3.47 -11.76 -26.03
N THR A 68 -4.75 -11.98 -25.82
CA THR A 68 -5.41 -13.23 -26.20
C THR A 68 -5.36 -13.43 -27.71
N GLY A 69 -4.93 -14.62 -28.17
CA GLY A 69 -4.86 -14.97 -29.59
C GLY A 69 -3.55 -14.58 -30.30
N TYR A 70 -2.57 -14.06 -29.57
CA TYR A 70 -1.23 -13.77 -30.10
C TYR A 70 -0.23 -14.84 -29.60
N ASN A 71 -0.22 -15.96 -30.28
CA ASN A 71 0.47 -17.19 -29.86
C ASN A 71 1.74 -17.50 -30.66
N GLY A 72 2.30 -16.51 -31.34
CA GLY A 72 3.55 -16.65 -32.11
C GLY A 72 3.40 -17.29 -33.49
N THR A 73 2.20 -17.67 -33.92
CA THR A 73 1.97 -18.13 -35.30
C THR A 73 2.14 -16.98 -36.29
N ALA A 74 2.44 -17.31 -37.56
CA ALA A 74 2.59 -16.30 -38.62
C ALA A 74 1.35 -15.38 -38.72
N ALA A 75 0.16 -15.93 -38.61
CA ALA A 75 -1.10 -15.17 -38.63
C ALA A 75 -1.26 -14.27 -37.39
N ALA A 76 -0.87 -14.75 -36.20
CA ALA A 76 -0.89 -13.97 -34.98
C ALA A 76 0.12 -12.80 -35.04
N ASN A 77 1.32 -13.07 -35.55
CA ASN A 77 2.35 -12.05 -35.72
C ASN A 77 1.93 -10.99 -36.76
N ALA A 78 1.28 -11.38 -37.85
CA ALA A 78 0.73 -10.45 -38.84
C ALA A 78 -0.36 -9.55 -38.23
N ARG A 79 -1.25 -10.10 -37.39
CA ARG A 79 -2.26 -9.30 -36.68
C ARG A 79 -1.62 -8.33 -35.68
N LEU A 80 -0.58 -8.77 -34.96
CA LEU A 80 0.14 -7.90 -34.02
C LEU A 80 0.84 -6.75 -34.75
N ALA A 81 1.47 -7.04 -35.87
CA ALA A 81 2.10 -6.02 -36.72
C ALA A 81 1.06 -5.01 -37.26
N ALA A 82 -0.09 -5.48 -37.70
CA ALA A 82 -1.18 -4.62 -38.17
C ALA A 82 -1.75 -3.76 -37.03
N LEU A 83 -1.92 -4.32 -35.83
CA LEU A 83 -2.35 -3.61 -34.65
C LEU A 83 -1.33 -2.51 -34.28
N SER A 84 -0.04 -2.85 -34.26
CA SER A 84 1.03 -1.90 -33.95
C SER A 84 1.07 -0.74 -34.97
N ALA A 85 0.99 -1.06 -36.27
CA ALA A 85 0.92 -0.06 -37.31
C ALA A 85 -0.31 0.84 -37.20
N GLY A 86 -1.47 0.28 -36.83
CA GLY A 86 -2.68 1.05 -36.59
C GLY A 86 -2.56 2.01 -35.40
N MET A 87 -1.88 1.59 -34.32
CA MET A 87 -1.63 2.42 -33.15
C MET A 87 -0.62 3.55 -33.41
N ASP A 88 0.20 3.45 -34.47
CA ASP A 88 1.17 4.49 -34.85
C ASP A 88 0.53 5.58 -35.74
N LEU A 89 -0.70 5.36 -36.18
CA LEU A 89 -1.45 6.39 -36.93
C LEU A 89 -1.88 7.52 -36.00
N THR A 90 -1.75 8.75 -36.46
CA THR A 90 -2.26 9.95 -35.77
C THR A 90 -3.67 10.23 -36.23
N ASP A 91 -4.60 10.39 -35.31
CA ASP A 91 -5.98 10.78 -35.57
C ASP A 91 -6.22 12.25 -35.17
N VAL A 92 -7.23 12.87 -35.75
CA VAL A 92 -7.69 14.20 -35.36
C VAL A 92 -8.37 14.22 -33.99
N ASN A 93 -8.80 13.06 -33.52
CA ASN A 93 -9.43 12.87 -32.22
C ASN A 93 -8.36 12.48 -31.18
N GLU A 94 -8.16 13.34 -30.18
CA GLU A 94 -7.17 13.11 -29.09
C GLU A 94 -7.46 11.84 -28.28
N LEU A 95 -8.74 11.45 -28.11
CA LEU A 95 -9.09 10.21 -27.41
C LEU A 95 -8.57 8.97 -28.14
N VAL A 96 -8.57 8.99 -29.48
CA VAL A 96 -8.01 7.89 -30.29
C VAL A 96 -6.48 7.84 -30.11
N ASN A 97 -5.83 9.00 -30.13
CA ASN A 97 -4.37 9.07 -29.93
C ASN A 97 -3.97 8.61 -28.53
N GLU A 98 -4.65 9.05 -27.48
CA GLU A 98 -4.39 8.60 -26.10
C GLU A 98 -4.71 7.12 -25.91
N SER A 99 -5.79 6.60 -26.49
CA SER A 99 -6.08 5.16 -26.48
C SER A 99 -4.98 4.34 -27.16
N SER A 100 -4.52 4.80 -28.31
CA SER A 100 -3.43 4.17 -29.04
C SER A 100 -2.13 4.17 -28.24
N LYS A 101 -1.82 5.27 -27.55
CA LYS A 101 -0.66 5.38 -26.66
C LYS A 101 -0.75 4.40 -25.49
N VAL A 102 -1.89 4.34 -24.80
CA VAL A 102 -2.13 3.39 -23.70
C VAL A 102 -1.91 1.94 -24.17
N HIS A 103 -2.40 1.57 -25.33
CA HIS A 103 -2.19 0.23 -25.89
C HIS A 103 -0.72 -0.05 -26.23
N ARG A 104 -0.01 0.90 -26.85
CA ARG A 104 1.44 0.75 -27.11
C ARG A 104 2.25 0.57 -25.83
N ASP A 105 2.02 1.43 -24.83
CA ASP A 105 2.71 1.34 -23.54
C ASP A 105 2.41 0.00 -22.86
N SER A 106 1.18 -0.46 -22.94
CA SER A 106 0.74 -1.77 -22.44
C SER A 106 1.48 -2.95 -23.09
N LEU A 107 1.64 -2.93 -24.41
CA LEU A 107 2.42 -3.94 -25.15
C LEU A 107 3.89 -3.91 -24.78
N ARG A 108 4.44 -2.71 -24.61
CA ARG A 108 5.83 -2.50 -24.21
C ARG A 108 6.09 -3.05 -22.82
N ILE A 109 5.21 -2.78 -21.85
CA ILE A 109 5.28 -3.31 -20.49
C ILE A 109 5.23 -4.85 -20.51
N ALA A 110 4.24 -5.43 -21.18
CA ALA A 110 4.10 -6.87 -21.27
C ALA A 110 5.35 -7.53 -21.90
N SER A 111 5.88 -6.97 -22.97
CA SER A 111 7.11 -7.43 -23.60
C SER A 111 8.33 -7.34 -22.66
N SER A 112 8.47 -6.23 -21.94
CA SER A 112 9.57 -6.01 -20.99
C SER A 112 9.55 -7.01 -19.83
N LEU A 113 8.36 -7.49 -19.43
CA LEU A 113 8.18 -8.42 -18.33
C LEU A 113 8.15 -9.90 -18.73
N ASN A 114 8.26 -10.22 -20.02
CA ASN A 114 8.27 -11.62 -20.49
C ASN A 114 9.42 -12.45 -19.90
N ASN A 115 10.57 -11.82 -19.64
CA ASN A 115 11.76 -12.45 -19.06
C ASN A 115 12.01 -11.94 -17.62
N SER A 116 10.94 -11.66 -16.88
CA SER A 116 11.06 -11.13 -15.53
C SER A 116 11.78 -12.09 -14.58
N SER A 117 12.64 -11.53 -13.72
CA SER A 117 13.40 -12.29 -12.72
C SER A 117 12.50 -12.77 -11.58
N GLU A 118 12.67 -14.02 -11.16
CA GLU A 118 12.00 -14.60 -9.99
C GLU A 118 12.66 -14.20 -8.67
N THR A 119 11.91 -14.33 -7.57
CA THR A 119 12.45 -14.16 -6.20
C THR A 119 13.41 -15.29 -5.84
N THR A 120 14.37 -14.97 -4.99
CA THR A 120 15.35 -15.93 -4.47
C THR A 120 14.87 -16.59 -3.18
N VAL A 121 14.22 -15.82 -2.31
CA VAL A 121 13.67 -16.31 -1.05
C VAL A 121 12.33 -17.03 -1.29
N ASN A 122 12.09 -18.09 -0.53
CA ASN A 122 10.82 -18.80 -0.51
C ASN A 122 9.78 -18.02 0.31
N PHE A 123 8.66 -17.69 -0.32
CA PHE A 123 7.53 -17.03 0.33
C PHE A 123 6.49 -18.05 0.80
N PRO A 124 5.81 -17.80 1.93
CA PRO A 124 4.68 -18.62 2.35
C PRO A 124 3.54 -18.54 1.32
N THR A 125 2.75 -19.61 1.27
CA THR A 125 1.63 -19.75 0.32
C THR A 125 0.34 -19.06 0.77
N SER A 126 0.35 -18.41 1.95
CA SER A 126 -0.75 -17.57 2.41
C SER A 126 -1.03 -16.44 1.41
N GLU A 127 -2.24 -15.86 1.44
CA GLU A 127 -2.64 -14.81 0.51
C GLU A 127 -1.66 -13.62 0.57
N ILE A 128 -1.33 -13.15 1.77
CA ILE A 128 -0.37 -12.07 1.94
C ILE A 128 1.05 -12.47 1.48
N GLY A 129 1.45 -13.74 1.67
CA GLY A 129 2.73 -14.25 1.18
C GLY A 129 2.82 -14.19 -0.34
N ARG A 130 1.74 -14.56 -1.05
CA ARG A 130 1.67 -14.46 -2.51
C ARG A 130 1.65 -13.01 -3.01
N GLN A 131 0.97 -12.12 -2.30
CA GLN A 131 0.95 -10.69 -2.63
C GLN A 131 2.35 -10.06 -2.46
N LEU A 132 3.01 -10.28 -1.31
CA LEU A 132 4.36 -9.75 -1.07
C LEU A 132 5.41 -10.37 -2.01
N LYS A 133 5.26 -11.64 -2.39
CA LYS A 133 6.08 -12.24 -3.44
C LYS A 133 5.94 -11.49 -4.77
N GLN A 134 4.72 -11.12 -5.15
CA GLN A 134 4.49 -10.37 -6.39
C GLN A 134 5.10 -8.96 -6.33
N VAL A 135 4.98 -8.27 -5.20
CA VAL A 135 5.67 -6.99 -4.97
C VAL A 135 7.18 -7.15 -5.12
N ALA A 136 7.76 -8.18 -4.48
CA ALA A 136 9.20 -8.46 -4.55
C ALA A 136 9.68 -8.70 -5.99
N ARG A 137 8.87 -9.37 -6.82
CA ARG A 137 9.15 -9.57 -8.26
C ARG A 137 9.11 -8.24 -9.03
N LEU A 138 8.14 -7.36 -8.74
CA LEU A 138 8.05 -6.04 -9.36
C LEU A 138 9.26 -5.17 -8.99
N ILE A 139 9.67 -5.15 -7.72
CA ILE A 139 10.87 -4.44 -7.24
C ILE A 139 12.13 -5.00 -7.92
N LYS A 140 12.24 -6.32 -8.08
CA LYS A 140 13.38 -6.96 -8.75
C LYS A 140 13.51 -6.55 -10.22
N ASN A 141 12.40 -6.23 -10.85
CA ASN A 141 12.33 -5.79 -12.25
C ASN A 141 12.21 -4.26 -12.40
N ARG A 142 12.49 -3.47 -11.35
CA ARG A 142 12.38 -2.00 -11.36
C ARG A 142 13.17 -1.32 -12.48
N ASP A 143 14.38 -1.83 -12.78
CA ASP A 143 15.23 -1.27 -13.80
C ASP A 143 14.62 -1.44 -15.21
N VAL A 144 14.01 -2.60 -15.48
CA VAL A 144 13.27 -2.89 -16.73
C VAL A 144 12.01 -2.01 -16.84
N LEU A 145 11.40 -1.66 -15.71
CA LEU A 145 10.22 -0.80 -15.63
C LEU A 145 10.58 0.70 -15.57
N HIS A 146 11.86 1.04 -15.52
CA HIS A 146 12.39 2.40 -15.35
C HIS A 146 11.83 3.11 -14.11
N MET A 147 11.81 2.39 -12.97
CA MET A 147 11.19 2.86 -11.73
C MET A 147 12.24 3.13 -10.66
N ASN A 148 12.33 4.39 -10.21
CA ASN A 148 13.16 4.81 -9.07
C ASN A 148 12.37 4.83 -7.75
N ARG A 149 11.05 5.08 -7.82
CA ARG A 149 10.16 5.15 -6.67
C ARG A 149 8.87 4.37 -6.97
N GLN A 150 8.45 3.53 -6.03
CA GLN A 150 7.25 2.71 -6.18
C GLN A 150 6.49 2.61 -4.85
N ILE A 151 5.17 2.61 -4.92
CA ILE A 151 4.26 2.34 -3.81
C ILE A 151 3.45 1.11 -4.16
N PHE A 152 3.30 0.16 -3.24
CA PHE A 152 2.52 -1.05 -3.45
C PHE A 152 1.48 -1.22 -2.37
N PHE A 153 0.32 -1.71 -2.75
CA PHE A 153 -0.77 -2.01 -1.83
C PHE A 153 -1.07 -3.52 -1.83
N CYS A 154 -1.08 -4.09 -0.63
CA CYS A 154 -1.49 -5.46 -0.33
C CYS A 154 -2.56 -5.46 0.75
N THR A 155 -3.37 -6.53 0.85
CA THR A 155 -4.41 -6.67 1.87
C THR A 155 -4.24 -7.94 2.68
N VAL A 156 -4.62 -7.86 3.94
CA VAL A 156 -4.88 -9.01 4.81
C VAL A 156 -6.28 -8.86 5.35
N ASP A 157 -7.20 -9.65 4.86
CA ASP A 157 -8.59 -9.66 5.30
C ASP A 157 -8.76 -10.53 6.58
N GLY A 158 -9.89 -10.40 7.26
CA GLY A 158 -10.26 -11.26 8.38
C GLY A 158 -10.02 -10.69 9.78
N PHE A 159 -9.53 -9.44 9.91
CA PHE A 159 -9.37 -8.79 11.22
C PHE A 159 -10.68 -8.28 11.84
N ASP A 160 -11.79 -8.36 11.12
CA ASP A 160 -13.13 -8.02 11.66
C ASP A 160 -13.69 -9.15 12.50
N THR A 161 -13.08 -9.37 13.66
CA THR A 161 -13.30 -10.52 14.55
C THR A 161 -14.30 -10.19 15.66
N HIS A 162 -15.61 -10.27 15.38
CA HIS A 162 -16.67 -10.16 16.38
C HIS A 162 -16.86 -11.44 17.21
N SER A 163 -16.22 -12.54 16.78
CA SER A 163 -16.14 -13.82 17.53
C SER A 163 -14.81 -14.50 17.21
N GLY A 164 -14.36 -15.40 18.09
CA GLY A 164 -13.12 -16.18 17.89
C GLY A 164 -11.87 -15.33 17.71
N GLN A 165 -11.84 -14.11 18.22
CA GLN A 165 -10.81 -13.12 17.94
C GLN A 165 -9.40 -13.60 18.29
N LEU A 166 -9.20 -14.22 19.43
CA LEU A 166 -7.88 -14.60 19.89
C LEU A 166 -7.19 -15.57 18.92
N LEU A 167 -7.88 -16.64 18.53
CA LEU A 167 -7.32 -17.63 17.60
C LEU A 167 -7.26 -17.10 16.17
N GLY A 168 -8.30 -16.37 15.73
CA GLY A 168 -8.36 -15.78 14.41
C GLY A 168 -7.22 -14.77 14.16
N GLN A 169 -7.02 -13.84 15.07
CA GLN A 169 -5.95 -12.86 14.95
C GLN A 169 -4.55 -13.47 15.12
N ALA A 170 -4.39 -14.47 16.00
CA ALA A 170 -3.13 -15.19 16.14
C ALA A 170 -2.71 -15.83 14.80
N ALA A 171 -3.65 -16.44 14.07
CA ALA A 171 -3.39 -17.02 12.76
C ALA A 171 -3.05 -15.96 11.70
N LEU A 172 -3.77 -14.82 11.69
CA LEU A 172 -3.50 -13.71 10.76
C LEU A 172 -2.14 -13.05 11.03
N PHE A 173 -1.80 -12.80 12.29
CA PHE A 173 -0.48 -12.25 12.65
C PHE A 173 0.65 -13.23 12.34
N SER A 174 0.44 -14.53 12.48
CA SER A 174 1.41 -15.55 12.06
C SER A 174 1.68 -15.49 10.55
N GLN A 175 0.62 -15.42 9.74
CA GLN A 175 0.74 -15.28 8.29
C GLN A 175 1.44 -13.97 7.89
N PHE A 176 1.05 -12.85 8.50
CA PHE A 176 1.67 -11.55 8.29
C PHE A 176 3.16 -11.57 8.64
N SER A 177 3.52 -12.08 9.81
CA SER A 177 4.91 -12.14 10.29
C SER A 177 5.79 -12.97 9.37
N GLN A 178 5.35 -14.17 8.95
CA GLN A 178 6.11 -15.03 8.06
C GLN A 178 6.29 -14.40 6.67
N ALA A 179 5.24 -13.79 6.14
CA ALA A 179 5.28 -13.14 4.83
C ALA A 179 6.17 -11.88 4.84
N SER A 180 6.06 -11.06 5.88
CA SER A 180 6.89 -9.86 6.07
C SER A 180 8.36 -10.22 6.27
N ARG A 181 8.66 -11.31 6.99
CA ARG A 181 10.03 -11.83 7.14
C ARG A 181 10.61 -12.24 5.79
N ALA A 182 9.89 -13.05 5.01
CA ALA A 182 10.34 -13.48 3.69
C ALA A 182 10.57 -12.28 2.74
N PHE A 183 9.70 -11.27 2.82
CA PHE A 183 9.86 -10.06 2.02
C PHE A 183 11.08 -9.25 2.45
N TYR A 184 11.30 -9.05 3.74
CA TYR A 184 12.47 -8.37 4.27
C TYR A 184 13.77 -9.04 3.82
N ASP A 185 13.85 -10.38 3.92
CA ASP A 185 14.99 -11.16 3.49
C ASP A 185 15.22 -11.04 1.97
N GLU A 186 14.17 -11.07 1.17
CA GLU A 186 14.29 -10.88 -0.29
C GLU A 186 14.79 -9.47 -0.63
N MET A 187 14.35 -8.43 0.08
CA MET A 187 14.86 -7.07 -0.14
C MET A 187 16.35 -6.95 0.20
N ALA A 188 16.81 -7.65 1.22
CA ALA A 188 18.24 -7.75 1.54
C ALA A 188 19.02 -8.47 0.42
N VAL A 189 18.50 -9.59 -0.10
CA VAL A 189 19.10 -10.33 -1.22
C VAL A 189 19.16 -9.49 -2.48
N GLN A 190 18.14 -8.65 -2.73
CA GLN A 190 18.13 -7.72 -3.88
C GLN A 190 19.01 -6.49 -3.68
N GLY A 191 19.64 -6.31 -2.51
CA GLY A 191 20.49 -5.16 -2.18
C GLY A 191 19.73 -3.84 -2.03
N VAL A 192 18.44 -3.89 -1.67
CA VAL A 192 17.57 -2.73 -1.50
C VAL A 192 16.88 -2.69 -0.13
N GLY A 193 17.39 -3.43 0.84
CA GLY A 193 16.77 -3.53 2.17
C GLY A 193 16.62 -2.19 2.89
N ASP A 194 17.55 -1.28 2.71
CA ASP A 194 17.54 0.10 3.22
C ASP A 194 16.63 1.06 2.44
N LYS A 195 16.14 0.64 1.28
CA LYS A 195 15.33 1.45 0.35
C LYS A 195 13.86 1.03 0.31
N VAL A 196 13.50 -0.01 1.07
CA VAL A 196 12.15 -0.57 1.08
C VAL A 196 11.60 -0.60 2.49
N THR A 197 10.42 -0.03 2.67
CA THR A 197 9.71 0.00 3.95
C THR A 197 8.31 -0.57 3.77
N GLN A 198 7.98 -1.56 4.60
CA GLN A 198 6.62 -2.07 4.77
C GLN A 198 5.94 -1.28 5.88
N PHE A 199 4.69 -0.93 5.69
CA PHE A 199 3.88 -0.30 6.72
C PHE A 199 2.44 -0.82 6.67
N THR A 200 1.76 -0.80 7.80
CA THR A 200 0.38 -1.26 7.89
C THR A 200 -0.59 -0.10 8.09
N LEU A 201 -1.80 -0.28 7.59
CA LEU A 201 -2.94 0.60 7.79
C LEU A 201 -4.15 -0.27 8.14
N SER A 202 -5.09 0.28 8.89
CA SER A 202 -6.38 -0.36 9.17
C SER A 202 -7.49 0.68 9.13
N ASP A 203 -8.70 0.26 8.75
CA ASP A 203 -9.88 1.13 8.71
C ASP A 203 -10.49 1.34 10.09
N PHE A 204 -10.22 0.45 11.05
CA PHE A 204 -10.73 0.53 12.43
C PHE A 204 -9.74 -0.10 13.41
N GLY A 205 -9.85 0.32 14.68
CA GLY A 205 -9.30 -0.40 15.83
C GLY A 205 -10.36 -1.33 16.44
N ARG A 206 -10.02 -1.96 17.57
CA ARG A 206 -10.94 -2.81 18.32
C ARG A 206 -11.19 -2.22 19.71
N THR A 207 -12.40 -2.43 20.26
CA THR A 207 -12.68 -2.08 21.67
C THR A 207 -11.76 -2.87 22.59
N PHE A 208 -11.34 -2.24 23.69
CA PHE A 208 -10.44 -2.86 24.66
C PHE A 208 -11.09 -4.04 25.39
N GLY A 209 -12.35 -3.88 25.76
CA GLY A 209 -13.13 -4.95 26.37
C GLY A 209 -13.80 -5.83 25.32
N PRO A 210 -13.90 -7.15 25.58
CA PRO A 210 -14.57 -8.09 24.68
C PRO A 210 -16.09 -7.84 24.61
N GLY A 211 -16.73 -8.32 23.55
CA GLY A 211 -18.17 -8.28 23.30
C GLY A 211 -18.98 -9.32 24.04
N GLY A 212 -18.44 -9.96 25.08
CA GLY A 212 -19.07 -11.03 25.84
C GLY A 212 -18.09 -11.68 26.80
N SER A 213 -18.30 -12.96 27.10
CA SER A 213 -17.42 -13.78 27.95
C SER A 213 -17.15 -15.14 27.32
N GLY A 214 -16.07 -15.79 27.79
CA GLY A 214 -15.66 -17.12 27.33
C GLY A 214 -14.58 -17.05 26.23
N ALA A 215 -14.17 -18.21 25.72
CA ALA A 215 -13.03 -18.32 24.80
C ALA A 215 -13.34 -17.89 23.35
N ASN A 216 -14.61 -17.86 22.98
CA ASN A 216 -15.03 -17.56 21.61
C ASN A 216 -15.60 -16.14 21.45
N VAL A 217 -15.04 -15.19 22.20
CA VAL A 217 -15.46 -13.79 22.12
C VAL A 217 -14.65 -13.03 21.07
N GLY A 218 -15.22 -11.94 20.58
CA GLY A 218 -14.57 -10.91 19.81
C GLY A 218 -14.73 -9.55 20.46
N SER A 219 -14.48 -8.50 19.72
CA SER A 219 -14.66 -7.12 20.15
C SER A 219 -15.35 -6.31 19.04
N ASP A 220 -15.80 -5.10 19.36
CA ASP A 220 -16.42 -4.21 18.40
C ASP A 220 -15.38 -3.28 17.77
N HIS A 221 -15.79 -2.48 16.77
CA HIS A 221 -14.95 -1.48 16.16
C HIS A 221 -14.65 -0.32 17.11
N ALA A 222 -13.44 0.19 17.03
CA ALA A 222 -12.97 1.39 17.71
C ALA A 222 -12.10 2.21 16.76
N TRP A 223 -11.56 3.34 17.20
CA TRP A 223 -10.82 4.25 16.33
C TRP A 223 -9.29 4.08 16.42
N ALA A 224 -8.77 3.94 17.64
CA ALA A 224 -7.34 3.81 17.86
C ALA A 224 -6.84 2.39 17.60
N ASN A 225 -5.70 2.28 16.92
CA ASN A 225 -4.98 1.02 16.74
C ASN A 225 -3.46 1.27 16.71
N HIS A 226 -2.70 0.19 16.52
CA HIS A 226 -1.27 0.23 16.29
C HIS A 226 -0.97 -0.11 14.84
N ALA A 227 0.03 0.58 14.27
CA ALA A 227 0.59 0.25 12.96
C ALA A 227 2.01 -0.30 13.11
N PHE A 228 2.40 -1.20 12.21
CA PHE A 228 3.77 -1.69 12.11
C PHE A 228 4.49 -0.98 10.97
N VAL A 229 5.75 -0.63 11.20
CA VAL A 229 6.67 -0.14 10.17
C VAL A 229 7.92 -1.01 10.21
N ILE A 230 8.28 -1.62 9.08
CA ILE A 230 9.36 -2.61 8.96
C ILE A 230 10.21 -2.26 7.75
N GLY A 231 11.51 -2.05 7.93
CA GLY A 231 12.44 -1.74 6.84
C GLY A 231 13.84 -1.43 7.35
N GLY A 232 14.83 -1.45 6.47
CA GLY A 232 16.21 -1.18 6.86
C GLY A 232 16.48 0.27 7.26
N SER A 233 15.67 1.22 6.76
CA SER A 233 15.73 2.64 7.15
C SER A 233 14.80 3.00 8.31
N VAL A 234 14.16 2.02 8.94
CA VAL A 234 13.31 2.27 10.12
C VAL A 234 14.18 2.28 11.38
N LEU A 235 14.02 3.30 12.20
CA LEU A 235 14.58 3.36 13.56
C LEU A 235 13.72 2.47 14.47
N GLY A 236 13.88 1.15 14.32
CA GLY A 236 13.01 0.16 14.95
C GLY A 236 13.31 -0.10 16.42
N GLY A 237 12.47 -0.93 17.04
CA GLY A 237 12.61 -1.36 18.44
C GLY A 237 11.96 -0.43 19.45
N ASP A 238 11.17 0.54 19.01
CA ASP A 238 10.49 1.50 19.85
C ASP A 238 9.05 1.77 19.38
N PHE A 239 8.29 2.53 20.18
CA PHE A 239 6.97 3.01 19.90
C PHE A 239 7.01 4.51 19.58
N TYR A 240 6.44 4.88 18.45
CA TYR A 240 6.40 6.23 17.95
C TYR A 240 4.98 6.79 17.94
N GLY A 241 4.84 8.06 18.24
CA GLY A 241 3.57 8.79 18.25
C GLY A 241 3.68 10.09 19.02
N VAL A 242 2.59 10.85 19.06
CA VAL A 242 2.53 12.06 19.85
C VAL A 242 2.33 11.69 21.32
N ASN A 243 3.25 12.13 22.18
CA ASN A 243 3.17 11.88 23.61
C ASN A 243 1.97 12.59 24.23
N THR A 244 1.25 11.88 25.07
CA THR A 244 0.20 12.40 25.94
C THR A 244 0.79 13.04 27.19
N SER A 245 -0.06 13.53 28.08
CA SER A 245 0.35 14.09 29.36
C SER A 245 1.10 13.11 30.30
N ASN A 246 1.00 11.81 30.01
CA ASN A 246 1.74 10.77 30.76
C ASN A 246 3.17 10.53 30.22
N GLY A 247 3.62 11.28 29.22
CA GLY A 247 4.95 11.18 28.63
C GLY A 247 5.15 10.00 27.67
N THR A 248 4.09 9.30 27.30
CA THR A 248 4.10 8.18 26.35
C THR A 248 3.16 8.44 25.16
N PRO A 249 3.35 7.77 24.01
CA PRO A 249 2.41 7.87 22.88
C PRO A 249 1.11 7.08 23.09
N PHE A 250 0.87 6.55 24.28
CA PHE A 250 -0.32 5.78 24.61
C PHE A 250 -1.32 6.61 25.41
N PRO A 251 -2.64 6.53 25.13
CA PRO A 251 -3.66 7.08 25.99
C PRO A 251 -3.70 6.30 27.32
N THR A 252 -4.36 6.87 28.32
CA THR A 252 -4.65 6.17 29.57
C THR A 252 -5.65 5.04 29.28
N LEU A 253 -5.21 3.79 29.37
CA LEU A 253 -6.03 2.61 29.05
C LEU A 253 -6.97 2.23 30.22
N VAL A 254 -7.74 3.20 30.70
CA VAL A 254 -8.70 3.02 31.78
C VAL A 254 -10.11 3.22 31.25
N LYS A 255 -10.93 2.19 31.32
CA LYS A 255 -12.35 2.26 30.92
C LYS A 255 -13.07 3.32 31.77
N ASN A 256 -13.91 4.12 31.12
CA ASN A 256 -14.52 5.33 31.68
C ASN A 256 -13.48 6.39 32.15
N GLY A 257 -12.23 6.27 31.72
CA GLY A 257 -11.19 7.26 31.98
C GLY A 257 -11.26 8.46 31.03
N PRO A 258 -10.32 9.43 31.17
CA PRO A 258 -10.37 10.69 30.41
C PRO A 258 -10.21 10.52 28.90
N ASP A 259 -9.54 9.45 28.47
CA ASP A 259 -9.27 9.17 27.05
C ASP A 259 -10.26 8.18 26.43
N ASP A 260 -11.20 7.64 27.24
CA ASP A 260 -12.22 6.69 26.77
C ASP A 260 -13.47 7.45 26.32
N LEU A 261 -13.86 7.29 25.07
CA LEU A 261 -15.11 7.85 24.54
C LEU A 261 -16.32 6.93 24.70
N ASP A 262 -16.12 5.72 25.20
CA ASP A 262 -17.16 4.73 25.40
C ASP A 262 -17.59 4.73 26.87
N LEU A 263 -18.35 5.74 27.28
CA LEU A 263 -18.73 5.98 28.67
C LEU A 263 -19.96 5.17 29.07
N GLY A 264 -20.01 4.82 30.37
CA GLY A 264 -21.17 4.16 31.02
C GLY A 264 -20.90 2.71 31.41
N SER A 265 -21.94 2.06 31.99
CA SER A 265 -21.82 0.72 32.56
C SER A 265 -21.58 -0.39 31.52
N ALA A 266 -21.97 -0.16 30.28
CA ALA A 266 -21.74 -1.08 29.16
C ALA A 266 -20.49 -0.73 28.32
N ALA A 267 -19.68 0.26 28.76
CA ALA A 267 -18.49 0.70 28.06
C ALA A 267 -17.47 -0.41 27.88
N ARG A 268 -16.94 -0.51 26.64
CA ARG A 268 -15.91 -1.50 26.28
C ARG A 268 -14.54 -0.88 26.05
N GLY A 269 -14.43 0.43 26.11
CA GLY A 269 -13.21 1.20 25.88
C GLY A 269 -12.96 1.47 24.40
N ARG A 270 -13.17 2.73 23.99
CA ARG A 270 -12.87 3.27 22.66
C ARG A 270 -12.01 4.50 22.83
N TRP A 271 -10.72 4.34 22.62
CA TRP A 271 -9.77 5.43 22.85
C TRP A 271 -9.67 6.34 21.64
N ILE A 272 -9.40 7.61 21.92
CA ILE A 272 -9.00 8.59 20.90
C ILE A 272 -7.55 8.27 20.49
N PRO A 273 -7.23 8.24 19.18
CA PRO A 273 -5.87 8.10 18.73
C PRO A 273 -5.02 9.29 19.23
N THR A 274 -3.81 9.01 19.70
CA THR A 274 -2.83 10.05 20.11
C THR A 274 -2.11 10.67 18.92
N THR A 275 -2.15 9.99 17.79
CA THR A 275 -1.45 10.35 16.57
C THR A 275 -2.41 10.21 15.39
N SER A 276 -2.43 11.20 14.50
CA SER A 276 -3.28 11.14 13.32
C SER A 276 -2.68 10.29 12.20
N VAL A 277 -3.53 9.84 11.29
CA VAL A 277 -3.09 9.14 10.08
C VAL A 277 -2.21 10.04 9.21
N GLU A 278 -2.45 11.36 9.22
CA GLU A 278 -1.66 12.33 8.45
C GLU A 278 -0.23 12.45 8.98
N GLN A 279 -0.03 12.46 10.29
CA GLN A 279 1.31 12.49 10.91
C GLN A 279 2.10 11.22 10.60
N TYR A 280 1.45 10.06 10.73
CA TYR A 280 2.03 8.78 10.38
C TYR A 280 2.39 8.70 8.89
N ALA A 281 1.44 9.03 8.03
CA ALA A 281 1.62 8.96 6.58
C ALA A 281 2.61 10.00 6.06
N ASN A 282 2.65 11.22 6.62
CA ASN A 282 3.60 12.25 6.23
C ASN A 282 5.05 11.88 6.58
N THR A 283 5.29 11.17 7.69
CA THR A 283 6.61 10.65 8.02
C THR A 283 7.10 9.68 6.93
N LEU A 284 6.25 8.76 6.50
CA LEU A 284 6.54 7.84 5.39
C LEU A 284 6.71 8.57 4.05
N ALA A 285 5.85 9.54 3.77
CA ALA A 285 5.89 10.31 2.52
C ALA A 285 7.13 11.20 2.43
N SER A 286 7.56 11.78 3.54
CA SER A 286 8.81 12.56 3.63
C SER A 286 10.03 11.70 3.34
N TRP A 287 10.12 10.52 3.95
CA TRP A 287 11.16 9.54 3.63
C TRP A 287 11.10 9.07 2.16
N PHE A 288 9.91 8.89 1.60
CA PHE A 288 9.71 8.54 0.19
C PHE A 288 10.18 9.65 -0.75
N GLY A 289 10.35 10.88 -0.27
CA GLY A 289 10.85 12.04 -1.01
C GLY A 289 9.75 13.00 -1.48
N LEU A 290 8.56 12.96 -0.88
CA LEU A 290 7.50 13.94 -1.19
C LEU A 290 7.99 15.35 -0.81
N PRO A 291 8.02 16.32 -1.78
CA PRO A 291 8.39 17.69 -1.51
C PRO A 291 7.48 18.36 -0.47
N ALA A 292 8.04 19.29 0.31
CA ALA A 292 7.29 19.98 1.35
C ALA A 292 6.10 20.78 0.80
N GLU A 293 6.24 21.35 -0.39
CA GLU A 293 5.21 22.12 -1.09
C GLU A 293 4.02 21.27 -1.57
N ASP A 294 4.19 19.95 -1.69
CA ASP A 294 3.12 19.05 -2.10
C ASP A 294 2.35 18.43 -0.91
N ARG A 295 2.79 18.70 0.33
CA ARG A 295 2.18 18.10 1.53
C ARG A 295 0.72 18.47 1.72
N ASP A 296 0.36 19.73 1.48
CA ASP A 296 -1.02 20.21 1.63
C ASP A 296 -1.98 19.55 0.63
N TYR A 297 -1.48 19.23 -0.57
CA TYR A 297 -2.26 18.48 -1.55
C TYR A 297 -2.50 17.03 -1.07
N VAL A 298 -1.47 16.39 -0.52
CA VAL A 298 -1.54 14.99 -0.10
C VAL A 298 -2.24 14.86 1.26
N PHE A 299 -1.96 15.77 2.20
CA PHE A 299 -2.40 15.73 3.60
C PHE A 299 -3.02 17.08 4.02
N PRO A 300 -4.20 17.43 3.54
CA PRO A 300 -4.78 18.76 3.76
C PRO A 300 -5.12 19.06 5.23
N ASN A 301 -5.25 18.04 6.09
CA ASN A 301 -5.50 18.25 7.52
C ASN A 301 -4.21 18.24 8.37
N LEU A 302 -3.04 17.98 7.80
CA LEU A 302 -1.78 17.92 8.52
C LEU A 302 -1.46 19.22 9.32
N PRO A 303 -1.78 20.42 8.82
CA PRO A 303 -1.56 21.67 9.59
C PRO A 303 -2.33 21.76 10.92
N ASN A 304 -3.37 20.94 11.11
CA ASN A 304 -4.12 20.89 12.37
C ASN A 304 -3.36 20.16 13.50
N PHE A 305 -2.22 19.54 13.20
CA PHE A 305 -1.44 18.75 14.15
C PHE A 305 -0.07 19.41 14.40
N GLY A 306 0.31 19.53 15.65
CA GLY A 306 1.52 20.25 16.04
C GLY A 306 2.86 19.59 15.65
N MET A 307 2.86 18.29 15.37
CA MET A 307 4.02 17.50 14.95
C MET A 307 3.70 16.86 13.60
N SER A 308 4.48 17.13 12.58
CA SER A 308 4.26 16.60 11.23
C SER A 308 5.10 15.36 10.92
N ASP A 309 6.17 15.11 11.67
CA ASP A 309 7.09 13.97 11.52
C ASP A 309 7.25 13.26 12.87
N LEU A 310 7.08 11.96 12.89
CA LEU A 310 7.15 11.12 14.09
C LEU A 310 8.56 10.59 14.36
N GLY A 311 9.52 10.78 13.46
CA GLY A 311 10.92 10.46 13.63
C GLY A 311 11.28 8.98 13.59
N PHE A 312 10.43 8.11 13.08
CA PHE A 312 10.73 6.67 13.00
C PHE A 312 11.49 6.26 11.72
N MET A 313 11.76 7.18 10.81
CA MET A 313 12.56 6.93 9.62
C MET A 313 13.94 7.58 9.74
N GLN A 314 14.97 6.90 9.25
CA GLN A 314 16.28 7.52 9.06
C GLN A 314 16.18 8.63 8.00
N PRO A 315 16.94 9.72 8.18
CA PRO A 315 16.99 10.84 7.23
C PRO A 315 17.41 10.43 5.82
#